data_4670e3450293940737984788d09be6cb
#
_entry.id   4670e3450293940737984788d09be6cb
#
_cell.length_a   1.000
_cell.length_b   1.000
_cell.length_c   1.000
_cell.angle_alpha   90.00
_cell.angle_beta   90.00
_cell.angle_gamma   90.00
#
_symmetry.space_group_name_H-M   'P 1'
#
loop_
_entity.id
_entity.type
_entity.pdbx_description
1 polymer ?
#
loop_
_entity_poly.entity_id
_entity_poly.type
_entity_poly.pdbx_seq_one_letter_code
_entity_poly.pdbx_strand_id
1 'polypeptide(L)'
;MVNFNPALPYTTPILLLIPTYTTEKGVPVKKYDESNGIKIFCSWKTYGGTETTQNDLYTVLDTAQIETWYRPEIKSDCRIKDLETKAVYEILGKPEDINRRHQFMKFKVQAVEGGA
;
A
#
# COMPACT_ATOMS: atom_id res chain seq x y z
N MET A 1 -8.46 -25.48 -12.24
CA MET A 1 -7.98 -24.55 -11.22
C MET A 1 -6.76 -23.79 -11.70
N VAL A 2 -6.79 -22.48 -11.57
CA VAL A 2 -5.66 -21.67 -12.00
C VAL A 2 -4.66 -21.59 -10.86
N ASN A 3 -3.42 -21.99 -11.12
CA ASN A 3 -2.36 -21.89 -10.15
C ASN A 3 -1.80 -20.47 -10.16
N PHE A 4 -1.59 -19.92 -8.98
CA PHE A 4 -0.94 -18.64 -8.84
C PHE A 4 0.57 -18.80 -8.96
N ASN A 5 1.19 -18.00 -9.82
CA ASN A 5 2.64 -17.99 -9.97
C ASN A 5 3.17 -16.70 -9.35
N PRO A 6 3.85 -16.76 -8.21
CA PRO A 6 4.35 -15.55 -7.58
C PRO A 6 5.46 -14.90 -8.40
N ALA A 7 5.53 -13.57 -8.34
CA ALA A 7 6.53 -12.78 -9.04
C ALA A 7 7.83 -12.70 -8.26
N LEU A 8 8.38 -13.86 -7.92
CA LEU A 8 9.62 -13.95 -7.15
C LEU A 8 10.85 -13.70 -8.04
N PRO A 9 11.95 -13.20 -7.46
CA PRO A 9 12.11 -12.79 -6.06
C PRO A 9 11.49 -11.43 -5.76
N TYR A 10 11.10 -11.21 -4.50
CA TYR A 10 10.60 -9.90 -4.07
C TYR A 10 11.80 -9.03 -3.69
N THR A 11 12.08 -8.03 -4.50
CA THR A 11 13.29 -7.22 -4.37
C THR A 11 13.06 -5.75 -4.09
N THR A 12 11.82 -5.29 -4.19
CA THR A 12 11.51 -3.88 -3.95
C THR A 12 11.29 -3.63 -2.47
N PRO A 13 12.12 -2.81 -1.82
CA PRO A 13 11.94 -2.53 -0.39
C PRO A 13 10.86 -1.47 -0.18
N ILE A 14 9.95 -1.76 0.73
CA ILE A 14 8.91 -0.82 1.16
C ILE A 14 8.84 -0.80 2.67
N LEU A 15 8.26 0.26 3.21
CA LEU A 15 8.03 0.39 4.64
C LEU A 15 6.53 0.34 4.90
N LEU A 16 6.10 -0.64 5.68
CA LEU A 16 4.70 -0.75 6.06
C LEU A 16 4.43 0.16 7.24
N LEU A 17 3.48 1.08 7.07
CA LEU A 17 3.08 2.02 8.10
C LEU A 17 1.71 1.61 8.64
N ILE A 18 1.70 1.03 9.83
CA ILE A 18 0.47 0.61 10.49
C ILE A 18 -0.02 1.79 11.32
N PRO A 19 -1.27 2.26 11.14
CA PRO A 19 -1.74 3.42 11.87
C PRO A 19 -1.94 3.14 13.34
N THR A 20 -1.70 4.15 14.16
CA THR A 20 -2.12 4.15 15.55
C THR A 20 -3.28 5.12 15.68
N TYR A 21 -4.21 4.79 16.57
CA TYR A 21 -5.40 5.59 16.79
C TYR A 21 -5.30 6.25 18.15
N THR A 22 -5.42 7.57 18.19
CA THR A 22 -5.45 8.36 19.41
C THR A 22 -6.73 9.17 19.44
N THR A 23 -7.10 9.63 20.63
CA THR A 23 -8.28 10.51 20.76
C THR A 23 -7.80 11.91 21.07
N GLU A 24 -8.15 12.86 20.22
CA GLU A 24 -7.85 14.27 20.44
C GLU A 24 -9.16 15.03 20.49
N LYS A 25 -9.43 15.70 21.62
CA LYS A 25 -10.66 16.46 21.83
C LYS A 25 -11.91 15.63 21.56
N GLY A 26 -11.88 14.35 21.96
CA GLY A 26 -13.00 13.44 21.77
C GLY A 26 -13.13 12.86 20.36
N VAL A 27 -12.22 13.20 19.45
CA VAL A 27 -12.26 12.72 18.06
C VAL A 27 -11.13 11.71 17.84
N PRO A 28 -11.41 10.52 17.30
CA PRO A 28 -10.35 9.57 16.97
C PRO A 28 -9.49 10.11 15.83
N VAL A 29 -8.18 10.06 16.01
CA VAL A 29 -7.20 10.52 15.03
C VAL A 29 -6.28 9.35 14.67
N LYS A 30 -6.09 9.16 13.38
CA LYS A 30 -5.20 8.13 12.84
C LYS A 30 -3.83 8.74 12.56
N LYS A 31 -2.78 8.14 13.10
CA LYS A 31 -1.42 8.63 12.91
C LYS A 31 -0.51 7.53 12.39
N TYR A 32 0.43 7.90 11.54
CA TYR A 32 1.44 7.00 10.99
C TYR A 32 2.81 7.45 11.47
N ASP A 33 3.56 6.51 12.06
CA ASP A 33 4.89 6.80 12.58
C ASP A 33 5.90 5.94 11.83
N GLU A 34 6.76 6.60 11.05
CA GLU A 34 7.76 5.89 10.25
C GLU A 34 8.80 5.16 11.11
N SER A 35 9.03 5.62 12.32
CA SER A 35 9.99 4.96 13.21
C SER A 35 9.50 3.57 13.63
N ASN A 36 8.19 3.32 13.57
CA ASN A 36 7.60 2.03 13.86
C ASN A 36 7.26 1.25 12.60
N GLY A 37 7.72 1.72 11.44
CA GLY A 37 7.46 1.06 10.18
C GLY A 37 8.19 -0.28 10.07
N ILE A 38 7.59 -1.19 9.32
CA ILE A 38 8.13 -2.54 9.10
C ILE A 38 8.67 -2.61 7.68
N LYS A 39 9.97 -2.91 7.53
CA LYS A 39 10.56 -3.06 6.21
C LYS A 39 10.17 -4.40 5.61
N ILE A 40 9.61 -4.36 4.41
CA ILE A 40 9.13 -5.54 3.69
C ILE A 40 9.68 -5.49 2.27
N PHE A 41 9.97 -6.64 1.70
CA PHE A 41 10.32 -6.75 0.29
C PHE A 41 9.12 -7.26 -0.50
N CYS A 42 8.92 -6.68 -1.67
CA CYS A 42 7.74 -6.99 -2.47
C CYS A 42 8.05 -6.95 -3.97
N SER A 43 7.07 -7.33 -4.77
CA SER A 43 7.05 -7.09 -6.20
C SER A 43 6.19 -5.86 -6.46
N TRP A 44 6.72 -4.90 -7.18
CA TRP A 44 6.04 -3.63 -7.47
C TRP A 44 5.70 -3.57 -8.95
N LYS A 45 4.41 -3.55 -9.25
CA LYS A 45 3.95 -3.45 -10.64
C LYS A 45 3.24 -2.12 -10.84
N THR A 46 3.83 -1.28 -11.66
CA THR A 46 3.29 0.06 -11.93
C THR A 46 2.24 0.00 -13.03
N TYR A 47 1.16 0.75 -12.86
CA TYR A 47 0.11 0.85 -13.87
C TYR A 47 0.23 2.11 -14.73
N GLY A 48 1.22 2.96 -14.48
CA GLY A 48 1.40 4.16 -15.27
C GLY A 48 0.58 5.35 -14.84
N GLY A 49 -0.19 5.22 -13.78
CA GLY A 49 -1.01 6.31 -13.26
C GLY A 49 -2.45 6.25 -13.72
N THR A 50 -3.32 6.85 -12.92
CA THR A 50 -4.75 6.92 -13.18
C THR A 50 -5.13 8.39 -13.36
N GLU A 51 -5.77 8.70 -14.49
CA GLU A 51 -6.27 10.05 -14.71
C GLU A 51 -7.64 10.19 -14.07
N THR A 52 -7.80 11.25 -13.30
CA THR A 52 -9.10 11.61 -12.75
C THR A 52 -9.42 13.04 -13.13
N THR A 53 -10.72 13.34 -13.31
CA THR A 53 -11.17 14.69 -13.59
C THR A 53 -11.93 15.18 -12.38
N GLN A 54 -11.50 16.32 -11.84
CA GLN A 54 -12.15 16.94 -10.71
C GLN A 54 -12.13 18.45 -10.92
N ASN A 55 -13.30 19.09 -10.91
CA ASN A 55 -13.42 20.54 -11.15
C ASN A 55 -12.74 20.98 -12.46
N ASP A 56 -12.94 20.19 -13.52
CA ASP A 56 -12.37 20.44 -14.85
C ASP A 56 -10.85 20.38 -14.90
N LEU A 57 -10.22 19.80 -13.87
CA LEU A 57 -8.78 19.57 -13.86
C LEU A 57 -8.49 18.09 -13.94
N TYR A 58 -7.46 17.74 -14.71
CA TYR A 58 -6.97 16.38 -14.76
C TYR A 58 -5.89 16.20 -13.71
N THR A 59 -6.07 15.18 -12.89
CA THR A 59 -5.07 14.77 -11.92
C THR A 59 -4.60 13.36 -12.26
N VAL A 60 -3.28 13.18 -12.36
CA VAL A 60 -2.69 11.88 -12.58
C VAL A 60 -2.11 11.40 -11.26
N LEU A 61 -2.62 10.28 -10.77
CA LEU A 61 -2.14 9.70 -9.53
C LEU A 61 -1.42 8.39 -9.83
N ASP A 62 -0.24 8.22 -9.25
CA ASP A 62 0.51 6.99 -9.41
C ASP A 62 -0.21 5.85 -8.71
N THR A 63 -0.47 4.80 -9.46
CA THR A 63 -1.05 3.57 -8.91
C THR A 63 -0.13 2.40 -9.19
N ALA A 64 -0.15 1.43 -8.31
CA ALA A 64 0.65 0.23 -8.45
C ALA A 64 -0.04 -0.94 -7.79
N GLN A 65 0.39 -2.14 -8.18
CA GLN A 65 -0.03 -3.36 -7.52
C GLN A 65 1.18 -3.94 -6.81
N ILE A 66 1.01 -4.24 -5.54
CA ILE A 66 2.06 -4.82 -4.72
C ILE A 66 1.72 -6.27 -4.43
N GLU A 67 2.72 -7.14 -4.58
CA GLU A 67 2.61 -8.54 -4.23
C GLU A 67 3.73 -8.86 -3.26
N THR A 68 3.40 -9.55 -2.15
CA THR A 68 4.38 -9.89 -1.13
C THR A 68 3.96 -11.16 -0.39
N TRP A 69 4.81 -11.61 0.53
CA TRP A 69 4.46 -12.71 1.41
C TRP A 69 3.27 -12.32 2.28
N TYR A 70 2.42 -13.28 2.60
CA TYR A 70 1.24 -13.03 3.40
C TYR A 70 1.61 -12.46 4.77
N ARG A 71 1.00 -11.32 5.11
CA ARG A 71 1.17 -10.67 6.41
C ARG A 71 -0.20 -10.16 6.84
N PRO A 72 -0.78 -10.72 7.91
CA PRO A 72 -2.12 -10.31 8.34
C PRO A 72 -2.20 -8.87 8.85
N GLU A 73 -1.06 -8.27 9.24
CA GLU A 73 -1.03 -6.89 9.69
C GLU A 73 -1.22 -5.88 8.55
N ILE A 74 -1.08 -6.30 7.29
CA ILE A 74 -1.32 -5.41 6.15
C ILE A 74 -2.83 -5.31 5.93
N LYS A 75 -3.39 -4.15 6.27
CA LYS A 75 -4.83 -3.90 6.17
C LYS A 75 -5.08 -2.64 5.34
N SER A 76 -6.33 -2.43 4.97
CA SER A 76 -6.71 -1.30 4.11
C SER A 76 -6.44 0.07 4.73
N ASP A 77 -6.27 0.15 6.05
CA ASP A 77 -5.96 1.41 6.72
C ASP A 77 -4.46 1.70 6.83
N CYS A 78 -3.61 0.77 6.39
CA CYS A 78 -2.18 0.96 6.39
C CYS A 78 -1.73 1.85 5.23
N ARG A 79 -0.52 2.39 5.35
CA ARG A 79 0.15 3.11 4.27
C ARG A 79 1.46 2.42 3.93
N ILE A 80 1.93 2.65 2.72
CA ILE A 80 3.18 2.08 2.22
C ILE A 80 4.09 3.23 1.82
N LYS A 81 5.32 3.21 2.31
CA LYS A 81 6.33 4.17 1.87
C LYS A 81 7.32 3.44 0.96
N ASP A 82 7.48 3.95 -0.26
CA ASP A 82 8.50 3.44 -1.19
C ASP A 82 9.85 3.92 -0.71
N LEU A 83 10.73 2.99 -0.33
CA LEU A 83 12.03 3.36 0.23
C LEU A 83 13.00 3.88 -0.83
N GLU A 84 12.73 3.65 -2.10
CA GLU A 84 13.56 4.19 -3.19
C GLU A 84 13.24 5.64 -3.49
N THR A 85 11.95 5.97 -3.65
CA THR A 85 11.53 7.32 -4.03
C THR A 85 11.09 8.16 -2.85
N LYS A 86 10.87 7.56 -1.68
CA LYS A 86 10.34 8.19 -0.48
C LYS A 86 8.87 8.62 -0.61
N ALA A 87 8.20 8.22 -1.67
CA ALA A 87 6.79 8.52 -1.84
C ALA A 87 5.92 7.66 -0.94
N VAL A 88 4.81 8.20 -0.48
CA VAL A 88 3.86 7.50 0.39
C VAL A 88 2.62 7.15 -0.40
N TYR A 89 2.14 5.92 -0.21
CA TYR A 89 0.98 5.39 -0.90
C TYR A 89 -0.05 4.90 0.11
N GLU A 90 -1.32 5.02 -0.24
CA GLU A 90 -2.40 4.41 0.54
C GLU A 90 -2.90 3.14 -0.15
N ILE A 91 -3.44 2.21 0.63
CA ILE A 91 -3.95 0.95 0.11
C ILE A 91 -5.39 1.17 -0.37
N LEU A 92 -5.68 0.72 -1.58
CA LEU A 92 -7.02 0.80 -2.17
C LEU A 92 -7.74 -0.52 -1.98
N GLY A 93 -8.83 -0.49 -1.23
CA GLY A 93 -9.63 -1.66 -0.99
C GLY A 93 -8.99 -2.64 -0.02
N LYS A 94 -9.50 -3.83 0.01
CA LYS A 94 -9.05 -4.87 0.93
C LYS A 94 -7.90 -5.66 0.31
N PRO A 95 -6.77 -5.82 1.01
CA PRO A 95 -5.72 -6.71 0.52
C PRO A 95 -6.23 -8.13 0.31
N GLU A 96 -5.78 -8.75 -0.76
CA GLU A 96 -6.20 -10.09 -1.12
C GLU A 96 -5.20 -11.14 -0.63
N ASP A 97 -5.70 -12.11 0.15
CA ASP A 97 -4.95 -13.31 0.49
C ASP A 97 -5.15 -14.29 -0.66
N ILE A 98 -4.13 -14.44 -1.49
CA ILE A 98 -4.26 -15.17 -2.76
C ILE A 98 -4.64 -16.62 -2.51
N ASN A 99 -5.79 -17.02 -3.05
CA ASN A 99 -6.36 -18.36 -2.91
C ASN A 99 -6.60 -18.77 -1.46
N ARG A 100 -6.64 -17.79 -0.54
CA ARG A 100 -6.86 -18.02 0.90
C ARG A 100 -5.85 -18.98 1.53
N ARG A 101 -4.64 -19.03 0.97
CA ARG A 101 -3.62 -19.97 1.43
C ARG A 101 -2.66 -19.39 2.45
N HIS A 102 -2.74 -18.10 2.74
CA HIS A 102 -1.86 -17.41 3.69
C HIS A 102 -0.38 -17.56 3.32
N GLN A 103 -0.10 -17.56 2.03
CA GLN A 103 1.27 -17.64 1.52
C GLN A 103 1.69 -16.35 0.84
N PHE A 104 0.83 -15.82 0.00
CA PHE A 104 1.08 -14.60 -0.76
C PHE A 104 -0.13 -13.71 -0.68
N MET A 105 0.10 -12.41 -0.77
CA MET A 105 -0.99 -11.45 -0.83
C MET A 105 -0.67 -10.36 -1.85
N LYS A 106 -1.71 -9.72 -2.34
CA LYS A 106 -1.55 -8.58 -3.24
C LYS A 106 -2.56 -7.51 -2.89
N PHE A 107 -2.19 -6.28 -3.19
CA PHE A 107 -3.07 -5.13 -2.96
C PHE A 107 -2.67 -4.00 -3.88
N LYS A 108 -3.64 -3.14 -4.17
CA LYS A 108 -3.39 -1.96 -5.00
C LYS A 108 -3.09 -0.78 -4.10
N VAL A 109 -2.22 0.09 -4.58
CA VAL A 109 -1.86 1.31 -3.85
C VAL A 109 -1.94 2.51 -4.79
N GLN A 110 -2.14 3.67 -4.20
CA GLN A 110 -2.22 4.93 -4.91
C GLN A 110 -1.45 5.98 -4.13
N ALA A 111 -0.67 6.80 -4.83
CA ALA A 111 0.11 7.83 -4.19
C ALA A 111 -0.79 8.78 -3.39
N VAL A 112 -0.34 9.12 -2.19
CA VAL A 112 -1.07 10.08 -1.35
C VAL A 112 -0.76 11.47 -1.85
N GLU A 113 -1.80 12.19 -2.26
CA GLU A 113 -1.65 13.56 -2.73
C GLU A 113 -1.24 14.48 -1.59
N GLY A 114 -0.39 15.45 -1.89
CA GLY A 114 0.09 16.38 -0.89
C GLY A 114 1.34 15.91 -0.16
N GLY A 115 1.91 14.80 -0.57
CA GLY A 115 3.20 14.34 -0.08
C GLY A 115 3.25 13.96 1.38
N ALA A 116 2.15 13.64 1.91
CA ALA A 116 1.95 13.28 3.31
C ALA A 116 3.18 13.04 4.15
#